data_fad45e18801525c49315b32a1f077948
#
_entry.id   fad45e18801525c49315b32a1f077948
#
_cell.length_a   1.000
_cell.length_b   1.000
_cell.length_c   1.000
_cell.angle_alpha   90.00
_cell.angle_beta   90.00
_cell.angle_gamma   90.00
#
_symmetry.space_group_name_H-M   'P 1'
#
loop_
_entity.id
_entity.type
_entity.pdbx_description
1 polymer ?
#
loop_
_entity_poly.entity_id
_entity_poly.type
_entity_poly.pdbx_seq_one_letter_code
_entity_poly.pdbx_strand_id
1 'polypeptide(L)'
;MTTSRRVFLGTLGVGLLGARGARAQAPAGRGAAQIPVRKAKTTTLFKSPDGYPNAITATKDGLWIGEQKTENACFVDWNGKLLKRVQTESKNPSGMAIGDGYVWMGANAAPNGVFQTDMNSKTVSHRQIPLGGGGCHGLEYVDGKLWIAALRLRGILRVDAKTWQPEFLIPYAVPRAHGVAYHDGAIWMVTGDDQGAGLIKYEAETGRVLETVRFADTDPDPHGLAWHDGALYSCDAGIHPGWPENKSPTHSYVFKIELM
;
A
#
# COMPACT_ATOMS: atom_id res chain seq x y z
N MET A 1 59.15 2.29 -45.08
CA MET A 1 60.33 1.70 -44.45
C MET A 1 59.88 0.69 -43.42
N THR A 2 60.09 -0.54 -43.75
CA THR A 2 59.78 -1.78 -43.04
C THR A 2 60.73 -2.01 -41.89
N THR A 3 60.26 -2.44 -40.73
CA THR A 3 61.07 -3.31 -39.85
C THR A 3 60.16 -4.23 -39.02
N SER A 4 60.23 -5.48 -39.42
CA SER A 4 59.70 -6.66 -38.74
C SER A 4 60.62 -7.05 -37.58
N ARG A 5 60.03 -7.45 -36.42
CA ARG A 5 60.77 -8.29 -35.43
C ARG A 5 59.89 -9.44 -34.98
N ARG A 6 60.43 -10.63 -35.23
CA ARG A 6 59.95 -11.94 -34.87
C ARG A 6 60.10 -12.17 -33.37
N VAL A 7 59.10 -12.81 -32.77
CA VAL A 7 59.11 -13.29 -31.40
C VAL A 7 59.36 -14.78 -31.37
N PHE A 8 60.20 -15.20 -30.44
CA PHE A 8 60.57 -16.58 -30.14
C PHE A 8 59.50 -17.32 -29.37
N LEU A 9 59.19 -18.57 -29.77
CA LEU A 9 58.42 -19.52 -28.99
C LEU A 9 59.35 -20.16 -27.97
N GLY A 10 58.93 -20.16 -26.69
CA GLY A 10 59.49 -20.97 -25.65
C GLY A 10 58.36 -21.82 -25.04
N THR A 11 58.38 -23.11 -25.35
CA THR A 11 57.54 -24.14 -24.72
C THR A 11 58.14 -24.56 -23.38
N LEU A 12 57.42 -24.35 -22.31
CA LEU A 12 57.71 -24.97 -20.98
C LEU A 12 56.46 -25.74 -20.58
N GLY A 13 56.62 -27.07 -20.60
CA GLY A 13 55.66 -28.00 -20.01
C GLY A 13 55.77 -28.02 -18.48
N VAL A 14 54.64 -27.91 -17.81
CA VAL A 14 54.52 -28.16 -16.37
C VAL A 14 53.36 -29.11 -16.11
N GLY A 15 53.67 -30.17 -15.37
CA GLY A 15 52.82 -31.32 -15.13
C GLY A 15 51.54 -31.04 -14.39
N LEU A 16 50.51 -31.78 -14.74
CA LEU A 16 49.24 -31.89 -14.01
C LEU A 16 49.48 -32.66 -12.70
N LEU A 17 49.46 -31.98 -11.57
CA LEU A 17 49.14 -32.56 -10.26
C LEU A 17 47.64 -32.41 -10.02
N GLY A 18 46.93 -33.54 -10.07
CA GLY A 18 45.49 -33.60 -9.80
C GLY A 18 45.18 -33.30 -8.33
N ALA A 19 44.67 -32.12 -8.05
CA ALA A 19 44.00 -31.82 -6.81
C ALA A 19 42.53 -32.24 -6.94
N ARG A 20 42.15 -33.34 -6.30
CA ARG A 20 40.74 -33.68 -6.07
C ARG A 20 40.13 -32.62 -5.16
N GLY A 21 39.50 -31.62 -5.75
CA GLY A 21 38.70 -30.64 -5.03
C GLY A 21 37.48 -31.31 -4.39
N ALA A 22 37.47 -31.38 -3.07
CA ALA A 22 36.28 -31.71 -2.32
C ALA A 22 35.22 -30.68 -2.68
N ARG A 23 34.17 -31.07 -3.40
CA ARG A 23 32.95 -30.26 -3.57
C ARG A 23 32.32 -30.12 -2.20
N ALA A 24 32.45 -28.95 -1.59
CA ALA A 24 31.61 -28.57 -0.47
C ALA A 24 30.17 -28.58 -0.98
N GLN A 25 29.38 -29.53 -0.50
CA GLN A 25 27.90 -29.49 -0.66
C GLN A 25 27.40 -28.22 0.02
N ALA A 26 26.85 -27.30 -0.76
CA ALA A 26 26.10 -26.18 -0.21
C ALA A 26 25.02 -26.74 0.73
N PRO A 27 24.82 -26.16 1.92
CA PRO A 27 23.77 -26.62 2.82
C PRO A 27 22.45 -26.55 2.07
N ALA A 28 21.71 -27.68 2.12
CA ALA A 28 20.34 -27.74 1.55
C ALA A 28 19.56 -26.54 2.07
N GLY A 29 19.13 -25.67 1.16
CA GLY A 29 18.38 -24.47 1.50
C GLY A 29 17.20 -24.88 2.38
N ARG A 30 17.05 -24.26 3.56
CA ARG A 30 15.82 -24.34 4.34
C ARG A 30 14.71 -23.96 3.39
N GLY A 31 13.78 -24.88 3.10
CA GLY A 31 12.66 -24.62 2.22
C GLY A 31 12.02 -23.29 2.62
N ALA A 32 11.80 -22.41 1.65
CA ALA A 32 11.11 -21.13 1.92
C ALA A 32 9.80 -21.46 2.66
N ALA A 33 9.65 -20.90 3.86
CA ALA A 33 8.45 -21.13 4.64
C ALA A 33 7.26 -20.72 3.77
N GLN A 34 6.29 -21.59 3.62
CA GLN A 34 5.10 -21.31 2.82
C GLN A 34 4.35 -20.13 3.48
N ILE A 35 4.10 -19.08 2.70
CA ILE A 35 3.36 -17.91 3.18
C ILE A 35 1.93 -18.36 3.49
N PRO A 36 1.45 -18.12 4.73
CA PRO A 36 0.08 -18.47 5.09
C PRO A 36 -0.95 -17.74 4.21
N VAL A 37 -1.97 -18.46 3.79
CA VAL A 37 -3.12 -17.89 3.06
C VAL A 37 -4.36 -18.06 3.92
N ARG A 38 -4.97 -16.94 4.34
CA ARG A 38 -6.20 -16.91 5.13
C ARG A 38 -7.39 -16.49 4.27
N LYS A 39 -8.58 -16.71 4.80
CA LYS A 39 -9.84 -16.19 4.25
C LYS A 39 -10.29 -14.99 5.05
N ALA A 40 -10.97 -14.07 4.38
CA ALA A 40 -11.70 -12.99 5.01
C ALA A 40 -13.13 -13.43 5.34
N LYS A 41 -13.68 -12.89 6.42
CA LYS A 41 -15.12 -12.81 6.66
C LYS A 41 -15.47 -11.34 6.70
N THR A 42 -16.36 -10.90 5.83
CA THR A 42 -16.77 -9.51 5.73
C THR A 42 -18.13 -9.27 6.38
N THR A 43 -18.31 -8.09 6.95
CA THR A 43 -19.59 -7.62 7.49
C THR A 43 -19.81 -6.19 7.03
N THR A 44 -20.80 -5.97 6.19
CA THR A 44 -21.22 -4.64 5.74
C THR A 44 -21.80 -3.85 6.93
N LEU A 45 -21.36 -2.61 7.09
CA LEU A 45 -21.74 -1.77 8.22
C LEU A 45 -22.75 -0.70 7.80
N PHE A 46 -22.30 0.33 7.08
CA PHE A 46 -23.12 1.48 6.69
C PHE A 46 -22.64 2.08 5.38
N LYS A 47 -23.51 2.87 4.75
CA LYS A 47 -23.15 3.66 3.56
C LYS A 47 -22.29 4.85 3.95
N SER A 48 -21.28 5.13 3.11
CA SER A 48 -20.48 6.36 3.28
C SER A 48 -21.32 7.60 3.02
N PRO A 49 -20.98 8.75 3.64
CA PRO A 49 -21.78 9.97 3.54
C PRO A 49 -21.99 10.48 2.12
N ASP A 50 -20.99 10.40 1.25
CA ASP A 50 -21.04 10.96 -0.10
C ASP A 50 -21.14 9.88 -1.21
N GLY A 51 -21.04 8.61 -0.84
CA GLY A 51 -21.33 7.46 -1.71
C GLY A 51 -20.19 6.96 -2.60
N TYR A 52 -18.99 7.50 -2.45
CA TYR A 52 -17.79 7.05 -3.18
C TYR A 52 -16.56 6.95 -2.27
N PRO A 53 -16.60 6.10 -1.23
CA PRO A 53 -15.51 5.96 -0.27
C PRO A 53 -14.35 5.23 -0.92
N ASN A 54 -13.19 5.87 -1.01
CA ASN A 54 -12.01 5.29 -1.64
C ASN A 54 -10.79 5.22 -0.70
N ALA A 55 -10.88 5.89 0.44
CA ALA A 55 -9.89 5.88 1.50
C ALA A 55 -10.59 5.81 2.86
N ILE A 56 -9.95 5.21 3.84
CA ILE A 56 -10.46 5.10 5.20
C ILE A 56 -9.31 5.07 6.19
N THR A 57 -9.48 5.70 7.34
CA THR A 57 -8.61 5.53 8.50
C THR A 57 -9.43 5.53 9.78
N ALA A 58 -8.99 4.79 10.78
CA ALA A 58 -9.72 4.62 12.03
C ALA A 58 -9.12 5.49 13.13
N THR A 59 -9.99 5.98 14.00
CA THR A 59 -9.64 6.62 15.27
C THR A 59 -10.43 5.96 16.41
N LYS A 60 -10.11 6.26 17.65
CA LYS A 60 -10.87 5.74 18.81
C LYS A 60 -12.37 6.12 18.75
N ASP A 61 -12.71 7.25 18.15
CA ASP A 61 -14.05 7.82 18.18
C ASP A 61 -14.88 7.52 16.92
N GLY A 62 -14.28 6.87 15.90
CA GLY A 62 -14.96 6.56 14.64
C GLY A 62 -14.01 6.46 13.45
N LEU A 63 -14.59 6.56 12.27
CA LEU A 63 -13.90 6.40 11.01
C LEU A 63 -13.84 7.72 10.24
N TRP A 64 -12.68 8.01 9.67
CA TRP A 64 -12.55 9.02 8.63
C TRP A 64 -12.61 8.33 7.27
N ILE A 65 -13.41 8.86 6.37
CA ILE A 65 -13.68 8.32 5.03
C ILE A 65 -13.32 9.38 4.00
N GLY A 66 -12.41 9.04 3.10
CA GLY A 66 -12.03 9.87 1.96
C GLY A 66 -12.93 9.58 0.76
N GLU A 67 -13.71 10.56 0.37
CA GLU A 67 -14.70 10.46 -0.71
C GLU A 67 -14.11 10.88 -2.05
N GLN A 68 -14.05 9.96 -2.98
CA GLN A 68 -13.33 10.14 -4.25
C GLN A 68 -13.88 11.25 -5.14
N LYS A 69 -15.21 11.44 -5.18
CA LYS A 69 -15.85 12.40 -6.09
C LYS A 69 -16.02 13.78 -5.49
N THR A 70 -16.33 13.85 -4.20
CA THR A 70 -16.55 15.14 -3.51
C THR A 70 -15.26 15.70 -2.92
N GLU A 71 -14.20 14.89 -2.89
CA GLU A 71 -12.87 15.26 -2.36
C GLU A 71 -12.92 15.62 -0.86
N ASN A 72 -13.98 15.19 -0.18
CA ASN A 72 -14.18 15.37 1.25
C ASN A 72 -13.47 14.29 2.06
N ALA A 73 -12.98 14.67 3.25
CA ALA A 73 -12.73 13.75 4.36
C ALA A 73 -13.91 13.82 5.32
N CYS A 74 -14.68 12.76 5.43
CA CYS A 74 -15.86 12.66 6.26
C CYS A 74 -15.57 11.89 7.54
N PHE A 75 -15.71 12.50 8.71
CA PHE A 75 -15.64 11.82 9.99
C PHE A 75 -17.02 11.33 10.40
N VAL A 76 -17.14 10.05 10.64
CA VAL A 76 -18.36 9.39 11.10
C VAL A 76 -18.08 8.66 12.42
N ASP A 77 -19.11 8.54 13.28
CA ASP A 77 -19.03 7.64 14.42
C ASP A 77 -19.08 6.16 13.97
N TRP A 78 -18.93 5.25 14.92
CA TRP A 78 -18.90 3.80 14.63
C TRP A 78 -20.26 3.26 14.10
N ASN A 79 -21.35 4.07 14.15
CA ASN A 79 -22.66 3.75 13.59
C ASN A 79 -22.87 4.39 12.20
N GLY A 80 -21.88 5.11 11.67
CA GLY A 80 -21.96 5.78 10.37
C GLY A 80 -22.61 7.16 10.38
N LYS A 81 -22.89 7.73 11.58
CA LYS A 81 -23.43 9.09 11.68
C LYS A 81 -22.33 10.10 11.36
N LEU A 82 -22.56 10.94 10.37
CA LEU A 82 -21.64 12.02 10.01
C LEU A 82 -21.50 13.03 11.16
N LEU A 83 -20.30 13.26 11.61
CA LEU A 83 -19.93 14.19 12.68
C LEU A 83 -19.23 15.43 12.14
N LYS A 84 -18.38 15.26 11.10
CA LYS A 84 -17.59 16.36 10.53
C LYS A 84 -17.28 16.14 9.06
N ARG A 85 -17.12 17.21 8.30
CA ARG A 85 -16.51 17.24 6.97
C ARG A 85 -15.33 18.18 6.96
N VAL A 86 -14.27 17.74 6.30
CA VAL A 86 -13.12 18.58 5.93
C VAL A 86 -13.02 18.51 4.41
N GLN A 87 -13.22 19.65 3.74
CA GLN A 87 -12.99 19.75 2.30
C GLN A 87 -11.49 19.75 2.04
N THR A 88 -11.05 18.94 1.10
CA THR A 88 -9.64 18.90 0.67
C THR A 88 -9.50 19.40 -0.76
N GLU A 89 -8.26 19.71 -1.17
CA GLU A 89 -7.94 20.06 -2.56
C GLU A 89 -7.36 18.88 -3.34
N SER A 90 -7.33 17.70 -2.71
CA SER A 90 -6.87 16.46 -3.33
C SER A 90 -7.79 16.07 -4.47
N LYS A 91 -7.21 15.68 -5.61
CA LYS A 91 -7.97 15.25 -6.78
C LYS A 91 -8.03 13.74 -6.87
N ASN A 92 -9.25 13.21 -7.03
CA ASN A 92 -9.50 11.77 -7.08
C ASN A 92 -8.81 11.04 -5.92
N PRO A 93 -9.12 11.40 -4.65
CA PRO A 93 -8.40 10.85 -3.49
C PRO A 93 -8.57 9.34 -3.39
N SER A 94 -7.46 8.67 -3.09
CA SER A 94 -7.40 7.21 -2.95
C SER A 94 -6.64 6.75 -1.70
N GLY A 95 -6.01 7.66 -0.97
CA GLY A 95 -5.37 7.38 0.30
C GLY A 95 -5.66 8.48 1.30
N MET A 96 -5.85 8.13 2.56
CA MET A 96 -6.08 9.09 3.62
C MET A 96 -5.51 8.59 4.94
N ALA A 97 -4.97 9.54 5.72
CA ALA A 97 -4.58 9.30 7.10
C ALA A 97 -4.90 10.52 7.96
N ILE A 98 -5.00 10.30 9.26
CA ILE A 98 -5.13 11.37 10.26
C ILE A 98 -3.89 11.34 11.15
N GLY A 99 -3.21 12.46 11.27
CA GLY A 99 -2.02 12.58 12.12
C GLY A 99 -1.61 14.02 12.35
N ASP A 100 -1.05 14.30 13.51
CA ASP A 100 -0.60 15.64 13.95
C ASP A 100 -1.68 16.73 13.86
N GLY A 101 -2.96 16.37 13.99
CA GLY A 101 -4.07 17.32 13.90
C GLY A 101 -4.48 17.65 12.46
N TYR A 102 -4.00 16.92 11.47
CA TYR A 102 -4.28 17.13 10.05
C TYR A 102 -4.96 15.94 9.40
N VAL A 103 -5.71 16.23 8.35
CA VAL A 103 -6.09 15.26 7.30
C VAL A 103 -4.96 15.23 6.28
N TRP A 104 -4.40 14.07 6.06
CA TRP A 104 -3.47 13.78 4.97
C TRP A 104 -4.24 13.04 3.88
N MET A 105 -4.34 13.64 2.69
CA MET A 105 -5.12 13.08 1.58
C MET A 105 -4.24 12.89 0.36
N GLY A 106 -4.16 11.65 -0.10
CA GLY A 106 -3.39 11.27 -1.28
C GLY A 106 -4.19 11.45 -2.57
N ALA A 107 -3.66 12.23 -3.51
CA ALA A 107 -4.25 12.46 -4.83
C ALA A 107 -3.79 11.39 -5.83
N ASN A 108 -4.77 10.82 -6.55
CA ASN A 108 -4.52 9.89 -7.66
C ASN A 108 -4.68 10.54 -9.04
N ALA A 109 -5.11 11.81 -9.09
CA ALA A 109 -5.14 12.64 -10.29
C ALA A 109 -4.31 13.91 -10.07
N ALA A 110 -3.99 14.59 -11.17
CA ALA A 110 -3.19 15.83 -11.12
C ALA A 110 -3.93 16.97 -10.39
N PRO A 111 -3.22 17.72 -9.54
CA PRO A 111 -1.83 17.54 -9.16
C PRO A 111 -1.64 16.36 -8.20
N ASN A 112 -0.82 15.38 -8.63
CA ASN A 112 -0.53 14.20 -7.82
C ASN A 112 0.29 14.57 -6.57
N GLY A 113 0.17 13.75 -5.53
CA GLY A 113 0.91 13.93 -4.28
C GLY A 113 0.05 13.74 -3.06
N VAL A 114 0.49 14.32 -1.95
CA VAL A 114 -0.22 14.29 -0.68
C VAL A 114 -0.54 15.72 -0.25
N PHE A 115 -1.80 15.97 0.05
CA PHE A 115 -2.30 17.21 0.61
C PHE A 115 -2.39 17.09 2.13
N GLN A 116 -1.90 18.08 2.83
CA GLN A 116 -2.06 18.24 4.27
C GLN A 116 -3.07 19.35 4.52
N THR A 117 -4.20 19.03 5.08
CA THR A 117 -5.33 19.95 5.30
C THR A 117 -5.65 20.03 6.79
N ASP A 118 -5.84 21.20 7.33
CA ASP A 118 -6.25 21.36 8.73
C ASP A 118 -7.73 20.99 8.94
N MET A 119 -8.14 20.89 10.18
CA MET A 119 -9.52 20.52 10.54
C MET A 119 -10.55 21.59 10.20
N ASN A 120 -10.16 22.75 9.64
CA ASN A 120 -11.00 23.82 9.15
C ASN A 120 -10.98 23.93 7.63
N SER A 121 -10.54 22.89 6.94
CA SER A 121 -10.49 22.80 5.47
C SER A 121 -9.48 23.72 4.78
N LYS A 122 -8.45 24.16 5.53
CA LYS A 122 -7.37 24.95 4.95
C LYS A 122 -6.23 24.01 4.57
N THR A 123 -5.85 24.00 3.30
CA THR A 123 -4.64 23.31 2.84
C THR A 123 -3.39 23.99 3.41
N VAL A 124 -2.60 23.24 4.16
CA VAL A 124 -1.36 23.69 4.78
C VAL A 124 -0.18 23.42 3.87
N SER A 125 -0.17 22.28 3.20
CA SER A 125 0.85 21.91 2.23
C SER A 125 0.35 20.93 1.19
N HIS A 126 0.97 20.97 0.01
CA HIS A 126 0.88 19.93 -1.02
C HIS A 126 2.30 19.50 -1.37
N ARG A 127 2.56 18.21 -1.33
CA ARG A 127 3.88 17.65 -1.59
C ARG A 127 3.81 16.49 -2.55
N GLN A 128 4.67 16.49 -3.56
CA GLN A 128 4.81 15.34 -4.45
C GLN A 128 5.44 14.17 -3.70
N ILE A 129 5.01 12.95 -4.04
CA ILE A 129 5.59 11.75 -3.44
C ILE A 129 7.07 11.65 -3.87
N PRO A 130 8.01 11.49 -2.93
CA PRO A 130 9.43 11.41 -3.23
C PRO A 130 9.77 10.32 -4.25
N LEU A 131 10.96 10.39 -4.83
CA LEU A 131 11.48 9.43 -5.81
C LEU A 131 10.61 9.31 -7.08
N GLY A 132 9.78 10.33 -7.37
CA GLY A 132 8.89 10.31 -8.51
C GLY A 132 7.68 9.37 -8.36
N GLY A 133 7.20 9.19 -7.13
CA GLY A 133 6.17 8.20 -6.77
C GLY A 133 4.82 8.31 -7.48
N GLY A 134 4.50 9.47 -8.06
CA GLY A 134 3.28 9.67 -8.85
C GLY A 134 2.04 9.82 -7.99
N GLY A 135 0.96 9.10 -8.32
CA GLY A 135 -0.28 9.08 -7.56
C GLY A 135 -0.18 8.23 -6.29
N CYS A 136 -1.11 8.47 -5.37
CA CYS A 136 -1.24 7.77 -4.09
C CYS A 136 -2.50 6.91 -4.09
N HIS A 137 -2.37 5.62 -3.74
CA HIS A 137 -3.51 4.71 -3.61
C HIS A 137 -3.80 4.29 -2.16
N GLY A 138 -2.91 4.52 -1.25
CA GLY A 138 -3.10 4.24 0.17
C GLY A 138 -2.19 5.10 1.02
N LEU A 139 -2.63 5.49 2.19
CA LEU A 139 -1.91 6.36 3.09
C LEU A 139 -2.19 5.97 4.54
N GLU A 140 -1.14 5.88 5.35
CA GLU A 140 -1.25 5.64 6.79
C GLU A 140 -0.26 6.52 7.53
N TYR A 141 -0.65 7.05 8.68
CA TYR A 141 0.19 7.88 9.53
C TYR A 141 0.50 7.17 10.84
N VAL A 142 1.79 7.00 11.11
CA VAL A 142 2.27 6.34 12.33
C VAL A 142 3.48 7.09 12.87
N ASP A 143 3.41 7.59 14.08
CA ASP A 143 4.55 8.18 14.83
C ASP A 143 5.41 9.16 14.00
N GLY A 144 4.77 10.13 13.36
CA GLY A 144 5.45 11.13 12.54
C GLY A 144 5.91 10.63 11.17
N LYS A 145 5.51 9.44 10.75
CA LYS A 145 5.81 8.86 9.44
C LYS A 145 4.55 8.65 8.64
N LEU A 146 4.67 8.81 7.32
CA LEU A 146 3.64 8.43 6.37
C LEU A 146 4.07 7.21 5.58
N TRP A 147 3.19 6.21 5.53
CA TRP A 147 3.30 5.06 4.64
C TRP A 147 2.42 5.31 3.43
N ILE A 148 2.99 5.32 2.24
CA ILE A 148 2.36 5.76 1.00
C ILE A 148 2.39 4.63 -0.03
N ALA A 149 1.26 4.08 -0.42
CA ALA A 149 1.19 3.20 -1.59
C ALA A 149 1.37 4.04 -2.86
N ALA A 150 2.60 4.10 -3.36
CA ALA A 150 3.04 4.97 -4.43
C ALA A 150 2.99 4.24 -5.77
N LEU A 151 2.13 4.72 -6.69
CA LEU A 151 1.81 4.00 -7.92
C LEU A 151 3.00 3.77 -8.84
N ARG A 152 3.79 4.81 -9.11
CA ARG A 152 4.94 4.69 -10.03
C ARG A 152 6.09 3.90 -9.44
N LEU A 153 6.28 3.94 -8.13
CA LEU A 153 7.31 3.16 -7.46
C LEU A 153 6.93 1.68 -7.35
N ARG A 154 5.64 1.35 -7.52
CA ARG A 154 5.11 0.01 -7.25
C ARG A 154 5.57 -0.47 -5.87
N GLY A 155 5.36 0.37 -4.87
CA GLY A 155 5.82 0.10 -3.51
C GLY A 155 5.10 0.94 -2.47
N ILE A 156 5.21 0.50 -1.21
CA ILE A 156 4.80 1.26 -0.04
C ILE A 156 6.02 2.02 0.45
N LEU A 157 6.01 3.34 0.27
CA LEU A 157 7.10 4.24 0.66
C LEU A 157 6.85 4.81 2.05
N ARG A 158 7.79 4.62 2.97
CA ARG A 158 7.80 5.33 4.26
C ARG A 158 8.55 6.64 4.12
N VAL A 159 7.92 7.74 4.51
CA VAL A 159 8.52 9.07 4.53
C VAL A 159 8.37 9.72 5.91
N ASP A 160 9.33 10.55 6.31
CA ASP A 160 9.18 11.42 7.46
C ASP A 160 8.16 12.52 7.14
N ALA A 161 7.08 12.63 7.92
CA ALA A 161 5.99 13.54 7.63
C ALA A 161 6.38 15.03 7.72
N LYS A 162 7.38 15.36 8.52
CA LYS A 162 7.88 16.73 8.73
C LYS A 162 8.89 17.15 7.65
N THR A 163 9.93 16.32 7.44
CA THR A 163 11.03 16.63 6.51
C THR A 163 10.76 16.20 5.08
N TRP A 164 9.81 15.30 4.89
CA TRP A 164 9.44 14.67 3.63
C TRP A 164 10.56 13.80 3.01
N GLN A 165 11.51 13.36 3.85
CA GLN A 165 12.61 12.49 3.42
C GLN A 165 12.11 11.04 3.30
N PRO A 166 12.38 10.35 2.18
CA PRO A 166 12.11 8.94 2.04
C PRO A 166 13.06 8.13 2.93
N GLU A 167 12.53 7.14 3.66
CA GLU A 167 13.29 6.34 4.60
C GLU A 167 13.37 4.87 4.19
N PHE A 168 12.29 4.32 3.65
CA PHE A 168 12.20 2.91 3.33
C PHE A 168 11.15 2.66 2.23
N LEU A 169 11.38 1.64 1.41
CA LEU A 169 10.46 1.22 0.35
C LEU A 169 10.23 -0.28 0.41
N ILE A 170 8.97 -0.69 0.56
CA ILE A 170 8.53 -2.07 0.39
C ILE A 170 8.03 -2.24 -1.05
N PRO A 171 8.77 -2.92 -1.93
CA PRO A 171 8.29 -3.16 -3.28
C PRO A 171 7.15 -4.19 -3.28
N TYR A 172 6.19 -4.02 -4.19
CA TYR A 172 5.15 -5.02 -4.43
C TYR A 172 5.07 -5.42 -5.90
N ALA A 173 4.78 -6.70 -6.15
CA ALA A 173 4.70 -7.27 -7.51
C ALA A 173 3.25 -7.58 -7.95
N VAL A 174 2.26 -6.97 -7.29
CA VAL A 174 0.85 -7.21 -7.58
C VAL A 174 0.32 -6.20 -8.60
N PRO A 175 -0.65 -6.59 -9.46
CA PRO A 175 -1.24 -5.68 -10.45
C PRO A 175 -1.98 -4.50 -9.81
N ARG A 176 -2.73 -4.76 -8.73
CA ARG A 176 -3.48 -3.76 -7.98
C ARG A 176 -2.90 -3.63 -6.57
N ALA A 177 -2.63 -2.41 -6.15
CA ALA A 177 -2.32 -2.06 -4.77
C ALA A 177 -3.18 -0.86 -4.39
N HIS A 178 -3.76 -0.88 -3.18
CA HIS A 178 -4.67 0.16 -2.73
C HIS A 178 -4.44 0.53 -1.26
N GLY A 179 -5.47 0.67 -0.44
CA GLY A 179 -5.38 1.08 0.95
C GLY A 179 -4.32 0.35 1.76
N VAL A 180 -3.69 1.04 2.66
CA VAL A 180 -2.71 0.50 3.61
C VAL A 180 -3.15 0.78 5.05
N ALA A 181 -2.80 -0.13 5.97
CA ALA A 181 -3.04 0.02 7.39
C ALA A 181 -1.87 -0.55 8.19
N TYR A 182 -1.41 0.14 9.21
CA TYR A 182 -0.33 -0.30 10.07
C TYR A 182 -0.87 -0.84 11.40
N HIS A 183 -0.32 -1.95 11.86
CA HIS A 183 -0.55 -2.46 13.20
C HIS A 183 0.59 -3.36 13.65
N ASP A 184 1.10 -3.12 14.84
CA ASP A 184 2.07 -3.97 15.56
C ASP A 184 3.25 -4.43 14.69
N GLY A 185 3.99 -3.47 14.12
CA GLY A 185 5.17 -3.74 13.31
C GLY A 185 4.88 -4.34 11.93
N ALA A 186 3.62 -4.43 11.54
CA ALA A 186 3.22 -4.90 10.23
C ALA A 186 2.42 -3.85 9.45
N ILE A 187 2.54 -3.88 8.12
CA ILE A 187 1.73 -3.08 7.22
C ILE A 187 0.88 -4.00 6.34
N TRP A 188 -0.41 -3.77 6.37
CA TRP A 188 -1.37 -4.42 5.50
C TRP A 188 -1.60 -3.58 4.26
N MET A 189 -1.81 -4.22 3.12
CA MET A 189 -2.14 -3.57 1.86
C MET A 189 -3.26 -4.31 1.15
N VAL A 190 -4.24 -3.56 0.66
CA VAL A 190 -5.24 -4.08 -0.28
C VAL A 190 -4.54 -4.42 -1.59
N THR A 191 -4.83 -5.60 -2.12
CA THR A 191 -4.31 -6.10 -3.39
C THR A 191 -5.42 -6.68 -4.25
N GLY A 192 -5.09 -6.97 -5.49
CA GLY A 192 -5.94 -7.72 -6.40
C GLY A 192 -5.12 -8.27 -7.56
N ASP A 193 -5.55 -9.41 -8.06
CA ASP A 193 -4.98 -10.11 -9.22
C ASP A 193 -6.10 -10.80 -10.00
N ASP A 194 -5.76 -11.67 -10.95
CA ASP A 194 -6.70 -12.47 -11.74
C ASP A 194 -7.52 -13.46 -10.91
N GLN A 195 -7.14 -13.70 -9.65
CA GLN A 195 -7.88 -14.55 -8.70
C GLN A 195 -8.79 -13.75 -7.76
N GLY A 196 -8.93 -12.44 -7.96
CA GLY A 196 -9.79 -11.56 -7.18
C GLY A 196 -9.08 -10.64 -6.20
N ALA A 197 -9.85 -10.04 -5.31
CA ALA A 197 -9.35 -9.13 -4.29
C ALA A 197 -8.72 -9.86 -3.11
N GLY A 198 -7.83 -9.17 -2.40
CA GLY A 198 -7.14 -9.72 -1.23
C GLY A 198 -6.42 -8.68 -0.41
N LEU A 199 -5.71 -9.17 0.62
CA LEU A 199 -4.78 -8.37 1.40
C LEU A 199 -3.42 -9.07 1.44
N ILE A 200 -2.36 -8.27 1.54
CA ILE A 200 -1.01 -8.75 1.85
C ILE A 200 -0.55 -8.06 3.13
N LYS A 201 0.00 -8.85 4.06
CA LYS A 201 0.65 -8.36 5.26
C LYS A 201 2.16 -8.40 5.08
N TYR A 202 2.81 -7.28 5.30
CA TYR A 202 4.26 -7.15 5.27
C TYR A 202 4.79 -6.86 6.67
N GLU A 203 5.96 -7.39 6.99
CA GLU A 203 6.77 -6.90 8.10
C GLU A 203 7.26 -5.49 7.75
N ALA A 204 6.93 -4.51 8.58
CA ALA A 204 7.11 -3.10 8.25
C ALA A 204 8.60 -2.69 8.10
N GLU A 205 9.49 -3.34 8.83
CA GLU A 205 10.93 -3.00 8.82
C GLU A 205 11.72 -3.69 7.71
N THR A 206 11.25 -4.82 7.19
CA THR A 206 11.99 -5.59 6.19
C THR A 206 11.29 -5.70 4.84
N GLY A 207 9.97 -5.45 4.80
CA GLY A 207 9.14 -5.68 3.63
C GLY A 207 8.87 -7.16 3.32
N ARG A 208 9.25 -8.08 4.24
CA ARG A 208 8.98 -9.50 4.09
C ARG A 208 7.47 -9.76 4.16
N VAL A 209 6.94 -10.53 3.20
CA VAL A 209 5.55 -10.97 3.25
C VAL A 209 5.36 -11.95 4.40
N LEU A 210 4.40 -11.66 5.27
CA LEU A 210 4.07 -12.47 6.44
C LEU A 210 2.85 -13.36 6.18
N GLU A 211 1.86 -12.84 5.44
CA GLU A 211 0.55 -13.46 5.29
C GLU A 211 -0.16 -12.87 4.07
N THR A 212 -1.04 -13.66 3.47
CA THR A 212 -1.99 -13.19 2.45
C THR A 212 -3.41 -13.55 2.86
N VAL A 213 -4.38 -12.75 2.42
CA VAL A 213 -5.81 -12.98 2.66
C VAL A 213 -6.53 -12.94 1.32
N ARG A 214 -7.48 -13.85 1.12
CA ARG A 214 -8.33 -13.90 -0.07
C ARG A 214 -9.77 -13.58 0.30
N PHE A 215 -10.41 -12.77 -0.52
CA PHE A 215 -11.84 -12.48 -0.48
C PHE A 215 -12.58 -13.44 -1.41
N ALA A 216 -13.84 -13.72 -1.07
CA ALA A 216 -14.74 -14.41 -1.98
C ALA A 216 -15.29 -13.41 -3.02
N ASP A 217 -15.77 -13.92 -4.15
CA ASP A 217 -16.37 -13.10 -5.22
C ASP A 217 -17.64 -12.36 -4.77
N THR A 218 -18.23 -12.79 -3.66
CA THR A 218 -19.42 -12.18 -3.04
C THR A 218 -19.08 -11.13 -1.98
N ASP A 219 -17.82 -11.02 -1.61
CA ASP A 219 -17.37 -10.01 -0.63
C ASP A 219 -17.31 -8.61 -1.28
N PRO A 220 -17.43 -7.54 -0.48
CA PRO A 220 -17.17 -6.19 -0.97
C PRO A 220 -15.76 -6.04 -1.55
N ASP A 221 -15.60 -5.22 -2.58
CA ASP A 221 -14.29 -4.93 -3.16
C ASP A 221 -13.53 -3.91 -2.30
N PRO A 222 -12.44 -4.30 -1.62
CA PRO A 222 -11.72 -3.41 -0.70
C PRO A 222 -10.96 -2.33 -1.46
N HIS A 223 -11.03 -1.08 -0.96
CA HIS A 223 -10.26 0.06 -1.46
C HIS A 223 -9.38 0.66 -0.36
N GLY A 224 -9.90 1.54 0.48
CA GLY A 224 -9.20 2.00 1.68
C GLY A 224 -9.05 0.87 2.70
N LEU A 225 -8.10 1.02 3.62
CA LEU A 225 -7.87 0.04 4.68
C LEU A 225 -7.53 0.77 5.98
N ALA A 226 -8.07 0.29 7.09
CA ALA A 226 -7.77 0.79 8.42
C ALA A 226 -7.74 -0.36 9.43
N TRP A 227 -6.94 -0.25 10.48
CA TRP A 227 -6.93 -1.18 11.61
C TRP A 227 -7.51 -0.51 12.85
N HIS A 228 -8.42 -1.20 13.55
CA HIS A 228 -8.92 -0.76 14.83
C HIS A 228 -9.45 -1.94 15.65
N ASP A 229 -9.10 -1.97 16.94
CA ASP A 229 -9.63 -2.91 17.95
C ASP A 229 -9.70 -4.37 17.46
N GLY A 230 -8.55 -4.87 16.98
CA GLY A 230 -8.40 -6.26 16.56
C GLY A 230 -9.04 -6.63 15.22
N ALA A 231 -9.55 -5.66 14.46
CA ALA A 231 -10.16 -5.89 13.16
C ALA A 231 -9.65 -4.91 12.09
N LEU A 232 -9.77 -5.33 10.84
CA LEU A 232 -9.60 -4.45 9.69
C LEU A 232 -10.93 -3.88 9.25
N TYR A 233 -10.91 -2.66 8.74
CA TYR A 233 -12.04 -1.97 8.13
C TYR A 233 -11.65 -1.54 6.74
N SER A 234 -12.59 -1.62 5.81
CA SER A 234 -12.39 -1.17 4.45
C SER A 234 -13.64 -0.49 3.91
N CYS A 235 -13.51 0.08 2.75
CA CYS A 235 -14.61 0.70 2.03
C CYS A 235 -14.61 0.25 0.57
N ASP A 236 -15.79 0.22 -0.01
CA ASP A 236 -16.03 -0.19 -1.39
C ASP A 236 -16.40 1.03 -2.22
N ALA A 237 -15.48 1.50 -3.06
CA ALA A 237 -15.70 2.66 -3.92
C ALA A 237 -16.78 2.44 -4.99
N GLY A 238 -17.13 1.18 -5.25
CA GLY A 238 -18.14 0.81 -6.23
C GLY A 238 -17.68 0.95 -7.67
N ILE A 239 -18.62 0.69 -8.58
CA ILE A 239 -18.40 0.84 -10.02
C ILE A 239 -18.32 2.34 -10.33
N HIS A 240 -17.16 2.80 -10.73
CA HIS A 240 -16.93 4.15 -11.20
C HIS A 240 -16.94 4.17 -12.74
N PRO A 241 -17.50 5.19 -13.41
CA PRO A 241 -17.31 5.38 -14.85
C PRO A 241 -15.83 5.55 -15.16
N GLY A 242 -15.16 4.58 -15.68
CA GLY A 242 -13.70 4.48 -15.83
C GLY A 242 -13.10 3.29 -15.10
N TRP A 243 -13.92 2.55 -14.33
CA TRP A 243 -13.57 1.28 -13.72
C TRP A 243 -14.61 0.20 -14.05
N PRO A 244 -14.67 -0.23 -15.32
CA PRO A 244 -15.70 -1.18 -15.76
C PRO A 244 -15.55 -2.57 -15.13
N GLU A 245 -14.44 -2.85 -14.49
CA GLU A 245 -14.10 -4.15 -13.91
C GLU A 245 -14.51 -4.31 -12.44
N ASN A 246 -14.89 -3.23 -11.77
CA ASN A 246 -15.39 -3.34 -10.41
C ASN A 246 -16.82 -3.92 -10.44
N LYS A 247 -16.94 -5.18 -10.04
CA LYS A 247 -18.20 -5.95 -9.99
C LYS A 247 -18.80 -6.03 -8.58
N SER A 248 -18.33 -5.18 -7.64
CA SER A 248 -18.77 -5.27 -6.25
C SER A 248 -20.28 -5.09 -6.11
N PRO A 249 -20.96 -5.99 -5.40
CA PRO A 249 -22.38 -5.90 -5.13
C PRO A 249 -22.73 -4.84 -4.08
N THR A 250 -21.73 -4.32 -3.35
CA THR A 250 -21.90 -3.49 -2.15
C THR A 250 -21.19 -2.14 -2.24
N HIS A 251 -21.22 -1.54 -3.44
CA HIS A 251 -20.60 -0.22 -3.63
C HIS A 251 -21.16 0.83 -2.65
N SER A 252 -20.33 1.79 -2.27
CA SER A 252 -20.65 2.89 -1.34
C SER A 252 -20.66 2.49 0.14
N TYR A 253 -20.40 1.26 0.49
CA TYR A 253 -20.43 0.81 1.89
C TYR A 253 -19.05 0.73 2.53
N VAL A 254 -19.06 0.96 3.83
CA VAL A 254 -17.97 0.58 4.74
C VAL A 254 -18.26 -0.80 5.29
N PHE A 255 -17.23 -1.60 5.46
CA PHE A 255 -17.34 -2.97 5.97
C PHE A 255 -16.18 -3.33 6.89
N LYS A 256 -16.43 -4.26 7.79
CA LYS A 256 -15.47 -4.87 8.70
C LYS A 256 -14.92 -6.15 8.07
N ILE A 257 -13.65 -6.44 8.31
CA ILE A 257 -12.95 -7.65 7.86
C ILE A 257 -12.42 -8.38 9.09
N GLU A 258 -12.85 -9.62 9.27
CA GLU A 258 -12.33 -10.55 10.27
C GLU A 258 -11.51 -11.63 9.58
N LEU A 259 -10.31 -11.91 10.10
CA LEU A 259 -9.40 -12.90 9.52
C LEU A 259 -9.68 -14.28 10.11
N MET A 260 -9.95 -15.28 9.22
CA MET A 260 -10.26 -16.66 9.61
C MET A 260 -9.06 -17.59 9.44
#